data_08f985e40c30b15473c8a9a6689d3fce
#
_entry.id   08f985e40c30b15473c8a9a6689d3fce
#
_cell.length_a   1.000
_cell.length_b   1.000
_cell.length_c   1.000
_cell.angle_alpha   90.00
_cell.angle_beta   90.00
_cell.angle_gamma   90.00
#
_symmetry.space_group_name_H-M   'P 1'
#
loop_
_entity.id
_entity.type
_entity.pdbx_description
1 polymer ?
#
loop_
_entity_poly.entity_id
_entity_poly.type
_entity_poly.pdbx_seq_one_letter_code
_entity_poly.pdbx_strand_id
1 'polypeptide(L)'
;MKKRNFFTRLYNYIERNTRWFLWWVVTYCPIFPTEMFHTWRPRIWRWLGANIGEKVCIGYGVYLDVDGANRISIGKDTMIAAECLLLTHRRDLSKYNRNMCCQDIPYIQSTIIIGKNVQIGMRSIIMPGVKIGDGAVIGANSVVTRDVPAWNIAVGSPARVISTVKE
;
A
#
# COMPACT_ATOMS: atom_id res chain seq x y z
N MET A 1 -21.50 11.02 25.17
CA MET A 1 -20.16 11.23 24.57
C MET A 1 -19.14 11.41 25.70
N LYS A 2 -18.26 10.39 25.97
CA LYS A 2 -17.18 10.51 26.96
C LYS A 2 -16.16 11.56 26.48
N LYS A 3 -15.96 12.65 27.25
CA LYS A 3 -14.88 13.63 27.00
C LYS A 3 -13.53 12.90 27.05
N ARG A 4 -12.88 12.74 25.92
CA ARG A 4 -11.51 12.20 25.86
C ARG A 4 -10.59 13.15 26.66
N ASN A 5 -9.89 12.60 27.65
CA ASN A 5 -9.01 13.35 28.53
C ASN A 5 -7.88 14.02 27.71
N PHE A 6 -7.44 15.22 28.11
CA PHE A 6 -6.37 15.99 27.44
C PHE A 6 -5.12 15.14 27.18
N PHE A 7 -4.68 14.38 28.16
CA PHE A 7 -3.51 13.49 28.02
C PHE A 7 -3.67 12.42 26.94
N THR A 8 -4.88 11.85 26.78
CA THR A 8 -5.15 10.89 25.72
C THR A 8 -5.09 11.55 24.33
N ARG A 9 -5.55 12.80 24.21
CA ARG A 9 -5.45 13.57 22.96
C ARG A 9 -4.01 13.89 22.61
N LEU A 10 -3.22 14.32 23.60
CA LEU A 10 -1.80 14.64 23.43
C LEU A 10 -1.00 13.40 23.06
N TYR A 11 -1.22 12.27 23.74
CA TYR A 11 -0.59 10.99 23.42
C TYR A 11 -0.89 10.56 21.97
N ASN A 12 -2.15 10.54 21.58
CA ASN A 12 -2.55 10.18 20.22
C ASN A 12 -1.99 11.13 19.15
N TYR A 13 -1.84 12.41 19.49
CA TYR A 13 -1.22 13.41 18.60
C TYR A 13 0.27 13.13 18.40
N ILE A 14 1.00 12.89 19.50
CA ILE A 14 2.43 12.57 19.46
C ILE A 14 2.66 11.26 18.71
N GLU A 15 1.91 10.20 19.04
CA GLU A 15 2.01 8.89 18.39
C GLU A 15 1.78 9.01 16.88
N ARG A 16 0.72 9.69 16.46
CA ARG A 16 0.41 9.89 15.04
C ARG A 16 1.52 10.64 14.31
N ASN A 17 2.03 11.73 14.89
CA ASN A 17 3.09 12.52 14.26
C ASN A 17 4.42 11.74 14.21
N THR A 18 4.73 10.96 15.24
CA THR A 18 5.93 10.10 15.26
C THR A 18 5.82 9.02 14.16
N ARG A 19 4.66 8.40 14.00
CA ARG A 19 4.40 7.42 12.93
C ARG A 19 4.60 8.03 11.55
N TRP A 20 4.02 9.22 11.30
CA TRP A 20 4.18 9.95 10.04
C TRP A 20 5.63 10.37 9.78
N PHE A 21 6.33 10.85 10.79
CA PHE A 21 7.74 11.26 10.68
C PHE A 21 8.63 10.05 10.33
N LEU A 22 8.50 8.94 11.04
CA LEU A 22 9.26 7.72 10.74
C LEU A 22 8.94 7.18 9.34
N TRP A 23 7.67 7.16 8.95
CA TRP A 23 7.27 6.79 7.61
C TRP A 23 7.93 7.69 6.56
N TRP A 24 7.89 9.01 6.75
CA TRP A 24 8.50 9.98 5.83
C TRP A 24 10.01 9.78 5.72
N VAL A 25 10.72 9.66 6.85
CA VAL A 25 12.17 9.40 6.87
C VAL A 25 12.52 8.15 6.10
N VAL A 26 11.83 7.04 6.34
CA VAL A 26 12.13 5.76 5.70
C VAL A 26 11.76 5.76 4.22
N THR A 27 10.75 6.50 3.84
CA THR A 27 10.26 6.53 2.45
C THR A 27 11.13 7.44 1.57
N TYR A 28 11.54 8.60 2.09
CA TYR A 28 12.14 9.66 1.27
C TYR A 28 13.58 10.05 1.63
N CYS A 29 14.14 9.56 2.75
CA CYS A 29 15.49 9.94 3.12
C CYS A 29 16.53 9.28 2.19
N PRO A 30 17.31 10.07 1.42
CA PRO A 30 18.25 9.54 0.44
C PRO A 30 19.55 9.01 1.06
N ILE A 31 19.78 9.26 2.35
CA ILE A 31 21.02 8.92 3.06
C ILE A 31 21.16 7.41 3.33
N PHE A 32 20.06 6.68 3.20
CA PHE A 32 20.04 5.27 3.57
C PHE A 32 20.39 4.36 2.39
N PRO A 33 21.36 3.45 2.55
CA PRO A 33 21.79 2.53 1.51
C PRO A 33 20.68 1.57 1.05
N THR A 34 20.86 1.00 -0.14
CA THR A 34 19.91 0.05 -0.77
C THR A 34 19.56 -1.16 0.11
N GLU A 35 20.44 -1.55 1.02
CA GLU A 35 20.19 -2.62 2.01
C GLU A 35 18.97 -2.36 2.91
N MET A 36 18.58 -1.11 3.08
CA MET A 36 17.38 -0.76 3.83
C MET A 36 16.07 -1.21 3.18
N PHE A 37 16.05 -1.44 1.87
CA PHE A 37 14.86 -1.90 1.17
C PHE A 37 14.40 -3.28 1.65
N HIS A 38 15.36 -4.15 2.01
CA HIS A 38 15.10 -5.51 2.46
C HIS A 38 14.94 -5.63 3.98
N THR A 39 15.52 -4.70 4.76
CA THR A 39 15.62 -4.86 6.20
C THR A 39 14.74 -3.87 6.97
N TRP A 40 14.96 -2.58 6.80
CA TRP A 40 14.34 -1.56 7.65
C TRP A 40 12.91 -1.18 7.20
N ARG A 41 12.67 -1.00 5.89
CA ARG A 41 11.35 -0.65 5.40
C ARG A 41 10.29 -1.68 5.75
N PRO A 42 10.49 -2.98 5.50
CA PRO A 42 9.52 -3.99 5.92
C PRO A 42 9.28 -4.01 7.43
N ARG A 43 10.33 -3.78 8.26
CA ARG A 43 10.18 -3.71 9.73
C ARG A 43 9.32 -2.53 10.17
N ILE A 44 9.57 -1.36 9.60
CA ILE A 44 8.80 -0.15 9.93
C ILE A 44 7.36 -0.29 9.46
N TRP A 45 7.12 -0.87 8.28
CA TRP A 45 5.77 -1.13 7.82
C TRP A 45 5.00 -2.10 8.74
N ARG A 46 5.69 -3.16 9.25
CA ARG A 46 5.10 -4.03 10.30
C ARG A 46 4.78 -3.24 11.57
N TRP A 47 5.68 -2.38 12.00
CA TRP A 47 5.44 -1.53 13.17
C TRP A 47 4.28 -0.56 12.96
N LEU A 48 4.08 -0.05 11.75
CA LEU A 48 2.92 0.76 11.38
C LEU A 48 1.61 -0.05 11.30
N GLY A 49 1.69 -1.37 11.38
CA GLY A 49 0.53 -2.26 11.44
C GLY A 49 0.29 -3.11 10.20
N ALA A 50 1.12 -3.00 9.16
CA ALA A 50 0.99 -3.82 7.96
C ALA A 50 1.47 -5.27 8.23
N ASN A 51 0.78 -6.24 7.63
CA ASN A 51 1.19 -7.63 7.67
C ASN A 51 2.18 -7.92 6.54
N ILE A 52 3.47 -7.93 6.85
CA ILE A 52 4.55 -8.10 5.86
C ILE A 52 5.29 -9.41 6.11
N GLY A 53 5.35 -10.27 5.10
CA GLY A 53 6.06 -11.53 5.12
C GLY A 53 7.58 -11.39 5.21
N GLU A 54 8.27 -12.52 5.25
CA GLU A 54 9.73 -12.58 5.24
C GLU A 54 10.29 -12.23 3.85
N LYS A 55 11.52 -11.71 3.80
CA LYS A 55 12.25 -11.39 2.57
C LYS A 55 11.48 -10.51 1.59
N VAL A 56 10.57 -9.67 2.10
CA VAL A 56 9.88 -8.66 1.28
C VAL A 56 10.83 -7.50 1.02
N CYS A 57 10.93 -7.08 -0.24
CA CYS A 57 11.68 -5.90 -0.66
C CYS A 57 10.71 -4.75 -0.95
N ILE A 58 10.93 -3.59 -0.33
CA ILE A 58 10.11 -2.38 -0.53
C ILE A 58 11.02 -1.26 -1.04
N GLY A 59 10.80 -0.87 -2.27
CA GLY A 59 11.57 0.16 -2.96
C GLY A 59 11.46 1.56 -2.37
N TYR A 60 12.27 2.48 -2.87
CA TYR A 60 12.25 3.89 -2.51
C TYR A 60 10.92 4.54 -2.93
N GLY A 61 10.43 5.50 -2.12
CA GLY A 61 9.23 6.27 -2.47
C GLY A 61 7.93 5.47 -2.52
N VAL A 62 7.93 4.22 -2.05
CA VAL A 62 6.68 3.44 -1.98
C VAL A 62 5.76 4.03 -0.92
N TYR A 63 4.58 4.49 -1.36
CA TYR A 63 3.57 5.06 -0.49
C TYR A 63 2.74 3.95 0.17
N LEU A 64 2.75 3.93 1.49
CA LEU A 64 1.87 3.16 2.35
C LEU A 64 0.82 4.10 2.93
N ASP A 65 -0.45 3.74 2.82
CA ASP A 65 -1.50 4.44 3.55
C ASP A 65 -1.36 4.17 5.07
N VAL A 66 -0.76 5.13 5.79
CA VAL A 66 -0.37 4.95 7.20
C VAL A 66 -1.59 4.69 8.09
N ASP A 67 -2.71 5.36 7.83
CA ASP A 67 -3.95 5.17 8.60
C ASP A 67 -4.67 3.86 8.23
N GLY A 68 -4.30 3.27 7.10
CA GLY A 68 -4.80 1.99 6.59
C GLY A 68 -3.76 0.88 6.58
N ALA A 69 -2.62 1.03 7.24
CA ALA A 69 -1.52 0.06 7.21
C ALA A 69 -1.97 -1.36 7.59
N ASN A 70 -2.83 -1.49 8.59
CA ASN A 70 -3.41 -2.76 9.04
C ASN A 70 -4.29 -3.47 8.00
N ARG A 71 -4.59 -2.81 6.88
CA ARG A 71 -5.34 -3.36 5.74
C ARG A 71 -4.43 -3.79 4.60
N ILE A 72 -3.11 -3.78 4.80
CA ILE A 72 -2.13 -4.22 3.80
C ILE A 72 -1.48 -5.51 4.26
N SER A 73 -1.59 -6.54 3.42
CA SER A 73 -0.94 -7.83 3.62
C SER A 73 -0.07 -8.16 2.41
N ILE A 74 1.21 -8.48 2.64
CA ILE A 74 2.19 -8.80 1.61
C ILE A 74 2.86 -10.11 1.98
N GLY A 75 2.77 -11.09 1.08
CA GLY A 75 3.38 -12.40 1.23
C GLY A 75 4.90 -12.38 1.12
N LYS A 76 5.53 -13.45 1.58
CA LYS A 76 6.98 -13.61 1.57
C LYS A 76 7.58 -13.53 0.16
N ASP A 77 8.87 -13.20 0.07
CA ASP A 77 9.66 -13.17 -1.16
C ASP A 77 9.10 -12.18 -2.23
N THR A 78 8.24 -11.24 -1.84
CA THR A 78 7.60 -10.26 -2.74
C THR A 78 8.46 -9.01 -2.88
N MET A 79 8.56 -8.48 -4.10
CA MET A 79 9.28 -7.26 -4.42
C MET A 79 8.32 -6.16 -4.91
N ILE A 80 8.35 -5.02 -4.25
CA ILE A 80 7.64 -3.80 -4.67
C ILE A 80 8.70 -2.77 -5.09
N ALA A 81 8.73 -2.44 -6.36
CA ALA A 81 9.68 -1.48 -6.90
C ALA A 81 9.38 -0.04 -6.43
N ALA A 82 10.26 0.89 -6.78
CA ALA A 82 10.17 2.27 -6.32
C ALA A 82 8.87 2.99 -6.76
N GLU A 83 8.48 3.98 -5.95
CA GLU A 83 7.40 4.93 -6.24
C GLU A 83 6.01 4.30 -6.47
N CYS A 84 5.79 3.08 -5.95
CA CYS A 84 4.47 2.45 -5.99
C CYS A 84 3.54 3.02 -4.92
N LEU A 85 2.22 3.04 -5.21
CA LEU A 85 1.18 3.47 -4.28
C LEU A 85 0.27 2.31 -3.91
N LEU A 86 0.13 2.03 -2.60
CA LEU A 86 -0.81 1.05 -2.07
C LEU A 86 -1.92 1.80 -1.32
N LEU A 87 -3.08 1.96 -1.97
CA LEU A 87 -4.18 2.77 -1.48
C LEU A 87 -5.23 1.89 -0.81
N THR A 88 -5.52 2.10 0.47
CA THR A 88 -6.49 1.31 1.24
C THR A 88 -7.86 1.98 1.34
N HIS A 89 -8.00 3.18 0.79
CA HIS A 89 -9.27 3.91 0.80
C HIS A 89 -9.51 4.64 -0.52
N ARG A 90 -10.78 4.89 -0.81
CA ARG A 90 -11.25 5.73 -1.92
C ARG A 90 -12.55 6.42 -1.54
N ARG A 91 -12.92 7.48 -2.25
CA ARG A 91 -14.24 8.09 -2.10
C ARG A 91 -15.35 7.16 -2.61
N ASP A 92 -16.46 7.10 -1.87
CA ASP A 92 -17.67 6.38 -2.30
C ASP A 92 -18.49 7.24 -3.25
N LEU A 93 -18.32 6.99 -4.54
CA LEU A 93 -19.04 7.75 -5.58
C LEU A 93 -20.45 7.20 -5.87
N SER A 94 -20.89 6.14 -5.20
CA SER A 94 -22.20 5.52 -5.47
C SER A 94 -23.37 6.45 -5.18
N LYS A 95 -23.20 7.39 -4.25
CA LYS A 95 -24.22 8.39 -3.86
C LYS A 95 -23.88 9.81 -4.30
N TYR A 96 -22.77 9.96 -5.04
CA TYR A 96 -22.33 11.29 -5.48
C TYR A 96 -23.29 11.86 -6.53
N ASN A 97 -23.67 13.13 -6.36
CA ASN A 97 -24.51 13.86 -7.32
C ASN A 97 -24.02 15.31 -7.46
N ARG A 98 -24.54 16.02 -8.46
CA ARG A 98 -24.10 17.38 -8.84
C ARG A 98 -24.26 18.43 -7.73
N ASN A 99 -25.12 18.19 -6.74
CA ASN A 99 -25.43 19.12 -5.66
C ASN A 99 -24.62 18.82 -4.38
N MET A 100 -23.81 17.77 -4.38
CA MET A 100 -23.03 17.35 -3.23
C MET A 100 -21.63 17.99 -3.24
N CYS A 101 -21.22 18.53 -2.09
CA CYS A 101 -19.82 18.95 -1.92
C CYS A 101 -18.90 17.72 -1.95
N CYS A 102 -17.79 17.81 -2.69
CA CYS A 102 -16.84 16.69 -2.80
C CYS A 102 -16.21 16.32 -1.44
N GLN A 103 -16.18 17.24 -0.47
CA GLN A 103 -15.67 16.96 0.89
C GLN A 103 -16.62 16.07 1.70
N ASP A 104 -17.92 16.08 1.39
CA ASP A 104 -18.94 15.31 2.10
C ASP A 104 -19.05 13.85 1.58
N ILE A 105 -18.34 13.52 0.49
CA ILE A 105 -18.34 12.17 -0.04
C ILE A 105 -17.62 11.25 0.95
N PRO A 106 -18.27 10.20 1.47
CA PRO A 106 -17.66 9.28 2.44
C PRO A 106 -16.52 8.49 1.83
N TYR A 107 -15.63 7.98 2.68
CA TYR A 107 -14.57 7.07 2.27
C TYR A 107 -15.02 5.60 2.43
N ILE A 108 -14.71 4.80 1.43
CA ILE A 108 -14.73 3.33 1.54
C ILE A 108 -13.29 2.89 1.81
N GLN A 109 -13.12 2.06 2.84
CA GLN A 109 -11.85 1.45 3.20
C GLN A 109 -11.88 -0.03 2.80
N SER A 110 -10.78 -0.53 2.24
CA SER A 110 -10.68 -1.91 1.78
C SER A 110 -9.27 -2.47 1.96
N THR A 111 -9.17 -3.78 2.09
CA THR A 111 -7.89 -4.47 2.30
C THR A 111 -7.20 -4.75 0.97
N ILE A 112 -5.89 -4.54 0.91
CA ILE A 112 -5.02 -5.00 -0.18
C ILE A 112 -4.34 -6.30 0.28
N ILE A 113 -4.40 -7.33 -0.57
CA ILE A 113 -3.75 -8.61 -0.34
C ILE A 113 -2.80 -8.89 -1.49
N ILE A 114 -1.51 -8.96 -1.20
CA ILE A 114 -0.47 -9.32 -2.16
C ILE A 114 0.11 -10.66 -1.73
N GLY A 115 0.11 -11.61 -2.65
CA GLY A 115 0.59 -12.97 -2.44
C GLY A 115 2.10 -13.07 -2.24
N LYS A 116 2.60 -14.29 -2.30
CA LYS A 116 4.03 -14.62 -2.19
C LYS A 116 4.70 -14.50 -3.57
N ASN A 117 6.01 -14.17 -3.58
CA ASN A 117 6.81 -14.12 -4.80
C ASN A 117 6.20 -13.23 -5.90
N VAL A 118 5.52 -12.15 -5.51
CA VAL A 118 4.93 -11.18 -6.43
C VAL A 118 5.97 -10.13 -6.81
N GLN A 119 5.96 -9.71 -8.07
CA GLN A 119 6.77 -8.58 -8.54
C GLN A 119 5.84 -7.41 -8.93
N ILE A 120 6.08 -6.24 -8.35
CA ILE A 120 5.34 -5.01 -8.69
C ILE A 120 6.32 -4.01 -9.27
N GLY A 121 6.14 -3.68 -10.53
CA GLY A 121 6.95 -2.73 -11.29
C GLY A 121 6.81 -1.30 -10.77
N MET A 122 7.81 -0.47 -11.03
CA MET A 122 7.88 0.93 -10.58
C MET A 122 6.63 1.74 -10.92
N ARG A 123 6.26 2.67 -10.03
CA ARG A 123 5.14 3.62 -10.22
C ARG A 123 3.78 2.96 -10.40
N SER A 124 3.64 1.72 -10.01
CA SER A 124 2.33 1.05 -10.07
C SER A 124 1.44 1.49 -8.92
N ILE A 125 0.14 1.56 -9.19
CA ILE A 125 -0.89 1.93 -8.23
C ILE A 125 -1.77 0.71 -7.97
N ILE A 126 -1.83 0.29 -6.72
CA ILE A 126 -2.72 -0.80 -6.29
C ILE A 126 -3.94 -0.18 -5.61
N MET A 127 -5.10 -0.39 -6.23
CA MET A 127 -6.36 0.20 -5.76
C MET A 127 -6.93 -0.54 -4.55
N PRO A 128 -7.77 0.11 -3.74
CA PRO A 128 -8.39 -0.51 -2.57
C PRO A 128 -9.21 -1.76 -2.93
N GLY A 129 -9.04 -2.83 -2.16
CA GLY A 129 -9.79 -4.07 -2.31
C GLY A 129 -9.16 -5.10 -3.25
N VAL A 130 -8.04 -4.75 -3.91
CA VAL A 130 -7.37 -5.64 -4.87
C VAL A 130 -6.64 -6.78 -4.18
N LYS A 131 -6.76 -7.98 -4.76
CA LYS A 131 -5.97 -9.16 -4.44
C LYS A 131 -5.05 -9.51 -5.60
N ILE A 132 -3.76 -9.67 -5.31
CA ILE A 132 -2.75 -10.11 -6.28
C ILE A 132 -2.28 -11.49 -5.84
N GLY A 133 -2.48 -12.48 -6.70
CA GLY A 133 -2.14 -13.88 -6.42
C GLY A 133 -0.64 -14.15 -6.38
N ASP A 134 -0.26 -15.30 -5.83
CA ASP A 134 1.14 -15.73 -5.71
C ASP A 134 1.83 -15.75 -7.09
N GLY A 135 3.08 -15.33 -7.13
CA GLY A 135 3.90 -15.33 -8.35
C GLY A 135 3.44 -14.38 -9.47
N ALA A 136 2.44 -13.53 -9.23
CA ALA A 136 1.99 -12.58 -10.23
C ALA A 136 3.02 -11.47 -10.48
N VAL A 137 2.99 -10.91 -11.68
CA VAL A 137 3.86 -9.80 -12.09
C VAL A 137 3.00 -8.63 -12.53
N ILE A 138 3.23 -7.47 -11.93
CA ILE A 138 2.61 -6.20 -12.32
C ILE A 138 3.67 -5.38 -13.06
N GLY A 139 3.38 -5.02 -14.31
CA GLY A 139 4.29 -4.16 -15.08
C GLY A 139 4.37 -2.75 -14.53
N ALA A 140 5.47 -2.05 -14.80
CA ALA A 140 5.65 -0.68 -14.37
C ALA A 140 4.54 0.25 -14.90
N ASN A 141 4.26 1.33 -14.16
CA ASN A 141 3.24 2.33 -14.52
C ASN A 141 1.80 1.76 -14.64
N SER A 142 1.51 0.65 -13.97
CA SER A 142 0.20 0.01 -14.06
C SER A 142 -0.74 0.49 -12.96
N VAL A 143 -2.03 0.62 -13.28
CA VAL A 143 -3.09 0.90 -12.31
C VAL A 143 -3.95 -0.36 -12.12
N VAL A 144 -3.70 -1.07 -11.03
CA VAL A 144 -4.39 -2.34 -10.73
C VAL A 144 -5.71 -2.04 -10.04
N THR A 145 -6.80 -2.22 -10.77
CA THR A 145 -8.18 -1.92 -10.35
C THR A 145 -9.02 -3.15 -10.07
N ARG A 146 -8.50 -4.35 -10.37
CA ARG A 146 -9.16 -5.66 -10.20
C ARG A 146 -8.14 -6.68 -9.74
N ASP A 147 -8.63 -7.79 -9.19
CA ASP A 147 -7.79 -8.89 -8.77
C ASP A 147 -6.96 -9.44 -9.93
N VAL A 148 -5.72 -9.82 -9.62
CA VAL A 148 -4.80 -10.46 -10.56
C VAL A 148 -4.59 -11.90 -10.11
N PRO A 149 -4.93 -12.91 -10.94
CA PRO A 149 -4.72 -14.31 -10.56
C PRO A 149 -3.25 -14.65 -10.35
N ALA A 150 -3.00 -15.73 -9.60
CA ALA A 150 -1.64 -16.23 -9.39
C ALA A 150 -0.94 -16.54 -10.74
N TRP A 151 0.38 -16.30 -10.78
CA TRP A 151 1.23 -16.57 -11.94
C TRP A 151 0.82 -15.85 -13.22
N ASN A 152 0.08 -14.73 -13.11
CA ASN A 152 -0.30 -13.93 -14.26
C ASN A 152 0.52 -12.63 -14.34
N ILE A 153 0.73 -12.15 -15.56
CA ILE A 153 1.38 -10.88 -15.86
C ILE A 153 0.30 -9.88 -16.26
N ALA A 154 0.17 -8.79 -15.48
CA ALA A 154 -0.79 -7.74 -15.72
C ALA A 154 -0.08 -6.39 -15.92
N VAL A 155 -0.52 -5.64 -16.95
CA VAL A 155 0.08 -4.34 -17.31
C VAL A 155 -0.96 -3.32 -17.73
N GLY A 156 -0.63 -2.05 -17.64
CA GLY A 156 -1.42 -0.95 -18.20
C GLY A 156 -2.28 -0.20 -17.19
N SER A 157 -2.99 0.82 -17.66
CA SER A 157 -3.88 1.67 -16.87
C SER A 157 -5.25 1.79 -17.58
N PRO A 158 -6.27 1.07 -17.14
CA PRO A 158 -6.27 0.06 -16.08
C PRO A 158 -5.52 -1.22 -16.46
N ALA A 159 -4.89 -1.87 -15.49
CA ALA A 159 -4.12 -3.11 -15.72
C ALA A 159 -5.01 -4.25 -16.24
N ARG A 160 -4.48 -5.00 -17.20
CA ARG A 160 -5.11 -6.20 -17.77
C ARG A 160 -4.09 -7.33 -17.78
N VAL A 161 -4.54 -8.53 -17.53
CA VAL A 161 -3.74 -9.74 -17.71
C VAL A 161 -3.45 -9.90 -19.21
N ILE A 162 -2.16 -10.02 -19.53
CA ILE A 162 -1.67 -10.17 -20.93
C ILE A 162 -1.05 -11.53 -21.20
N SER A 163 -0.55 -12.20 -20.14
CA SER A 163 0.06 -13.53 -20.25
C SER A 163 0.18 -14.18 -18.88
N THR A 164 0.66 -15.42 -18.87
CA THR A 164 1.04 -16.16 -17.66
C THR A 164 2.56 -16.26 -17.54
N VAL A 165 3.06 -16.38 -16.31
CA VAL A 165 4.46 -16.68 -16.04
C VAL A 165 4.72 -18.10 -16.52
N LYS A 166 5.81 -18.31 -17.28
CA LYS A 166 6.19 -19.64 -17.76
C LYS A 166 6.69 -20.52 -16.61
N GLU A 167 6.43 -21.80 -16.70
CA GLU A 167 6.99 -22.83 -15.83
C GLU A 167 8.51 -22.92 -15.95
#